data_83969e2c69aaea6f53bfbdf2ca74c495
#
_entry.id   83969e2c69aaea6f53bfbdf2ca74c495
#
_cell.length_a   1.000
_cell.length_b   1.000
_cell.length_c   1.000
_cell.angle_alpha   90.00
_cell.angle_beta   90.00
_cell.angle_gamma   90.00
#
_symmetry.space_group_name_H-M   'P 1'
#
loop_
_entity.id
_entity.type
_entity.pdbx_description
1 polymer ?
#
loop_
_entity_poly.entity_id
_entity_poly.type
_entity_poly.pdbx_seq_one_letter_code
_entity_poly.pdbx_strand_id
1 'polypeptide(L)'
;MIPIRAVDFLRGASNSPMGLGLQVAWLLVLGIPVACISWTVTHEEVFREPRQYCQQECVRAQSFILRKFFYLFTCEYCFSHYVAAVALLVVHYKLLYMNWRGYLVAFFALVWVANQYMSIYNRLRLDIKHEQVEIKADEQKVDDRKAA
;
A
#
# COMPACT_ATOMS: atom_id res chain seq x y z
N MET A 1 -20.83 -0.59 17.03
CA MET A 1 -22.11 -0.86 16.31
C MET A 1 -22.04 -0.09 15.00
N ILE A 2 -21.57 -0.72 13.92
CA ILE A 2 -21.45 -0.08 12.59
C ILE A 2 -22.86 0.01 12.02
N PRO A 3 -23.33 1.19 11.57
CA PRO A 3 -24.68 1.34 11.09
C PRO A 3 -24.91 0.48 9.84
N ILE A 4 -25.89 -0.40 9.91
CA ILE A 4 -26.30 -1.36 8.87
C ILE A 4 -26.48 -0.69 7.50
N ARG A 5 -26.81 0.61 7.44
CA ARG A 5 -26.92 1.40 6.22
C ARG A 5 -25.65 1.55 5.39
N ALA A 6 -24.47 1.51 6.02
CA ALA A 6 -23.19 1.59 5.27
C ALA A 6 -22.90 0.30 4.51
N VAL A 7 -23.26 -0.84 5.09
CA VAL A 7 -23.09 -2.16 4.47
C VAL A 7 -24.08 -2.35 3.31
N ASP A 8 -25.31 -1.86 3.47
CA ASP A 8 -26.32 -1.92 2.41
C ASP A 8 -25.99 -0.97 1.25
N PHE A 9 -25.39 0.19 1.52
CA PHE A 9 -24.90 1.10 0.49
C PHE A 9 -23.78 0.45 -0.34
N LEU A 10 -22.83 -0.20 0.32
CA LEU A 10 -21.74 -0.92 -0.35
C LEU A 10 -22.23 -2.15 -1.12
N ARG A 11 -23.28 -2.82 -0.61
CA ARG A 11 -23.91 -3.99 -1.25
C ARG A 11 -24.78 -3.60 -2.46
N GLY A 12 -25.49 -2.48 -2.38
CA GLY A 12 -26.29 -1.92 -3.48
C GLY A 12 -25.44 -1.44 -4.66
N ALA A 13 -24.24 -0.93 -4.39
CA ALA A 13 -23.27 -0.53 -5.42
C ALA A 13 -22.75 -1.72 -6.27
N SER A 14 -22.88 -2.95 -5.77
CA SER A 14 -22.36 -4.15 -6.45
C SER A 14 -23.31 -4.73 -7.50
N ASN A 15 -24.59 -4.35 -7.54
CA ASN A 15 -25.60 -5.00 -8.36
C ASN A 15 -26.15 -4.17 -9.54
N SER A 16 -25.81 -2.87 -9.64
CA SER A 16 -26.15 -2.04 -10.81
C SER A 16 -24.96 -2.02 -11.78
N PRO A 17 -25.17 -1.93 -13.09
CA PRO A 17 -24.10 -1.62 -14.03
C PRO A 17 -23.63 -0.19 -13.79
N MET A 18 -22.72 -0.01 -12.83
CA MET A 18 -22.10 1.28 -12.55
C MET A 18 -21.40 1.77 -13.81
N GLY A 19 -21.62 3.03 -14.17
CA GLY A 19 -20.88 3.65 -15.26
C GLY A 19 -19.35 3.47 -15.06
N LEU A 20 -18.61 3.29 -16.14
CA LEU A 20 -17.15 3.08 -16.09
C LEU A 20 -16.42 4.11 -15.22
N GLY A 21 -16.84 5.39 -15.29
CA GLY A 21 -16.27 6.46 -14.47
C GLY A 21 -16.38 6.20 -12.96
N LEU A 22 -17.53 5.71 -12.51
CA LEU A 22 -17.74 5.40 -11.10
C LEU A 22 -16.93 4.18 -10.67
N GLN A 23 -16.81 3.17 -11.54
CA GLN A 23 -15.94 2.01 -11.28
C GLN A 23 -14.48 2.45 -11.13
N VAL A 24 -13.98 3.31 -12.00
CA VAL A 24 -12.61 3.85 -11.91
C VAL A 24 -12.44 4.68 -10.64
N ALA A 25 -13.42 5.52 -10.29
CA ALA A 25 -13.37 6.29 -9.04
C ALA A 25 -13.26 5.38 -7.80
N TRP A 26 -14.06 4.31 -7.73
CA TRP A 26 -13.97 3.31 -6.67
C TRP A 26 -12.63 2.59 -6.63
N LEU A 27 -12.07 2.25 -7.78
CA LEU A 27 -10.75 1.64 -7.89
C LEU A 27 -9.66 2.54 -7.28
N LEU A 28 -9.69 3.84 -7.62
CA LEU A 28 -8.76 4.82 -7.08
C LEU A 28 -8.92 4.97 -5.56
N VAL A 29 -10.15 5.09 -5.07
CA VAL A 29 -10.42 5.19 -3.61
C VAL A 29 -9.97 3.93 -2.87
N LEU A 30 -10.23 2.73 -3.40
CA LEU A 30 -9.80 1.48 -2.79
C LEU A 30 -8.26 1.29 -2.83
N GLY A 31 -7.60 1.89 -3.80
CA GLY A 31 -6.13 1.90 -3.88
C GLY A 31 -5.46 2.58 -2.68
N ILE A 32 -6.10 3.59 -2.09
CA ILE A 32 -5.55 4.34 -0.97
C ILE A 32 -5.33 3.45 0.28
N PRO A 33 -6.35 2.76 0.84
CA PRO A 33 -6.15 1.91 2.00
C PRO A 33 -5.19 0.74 1.71
N VAL A 34 -5.21 0.18 0.49
CA VAL A 34 -4.26 -0.88 0.11
C VAL A 34 -2.82 -0.35 0.14
N ALA A 35 -2.58 0.82 -0.43
CA ALA A 35 -1.27 1.47 -0.41
C ALA A 35 -0.83 1.83 1.01
N CYS A 36 -1.74 2.41 1.82
CA CYS A 36 -1.47 2.82 3.19
C CYS A 36 -1.07 1.62 4.06
N ILE A 37 -1.85 0.54 4.05
CA ILE A 37 -1.57 -0.66 4.84
C ILE A 37 -0.24 -1.29 4.38
N SER A 38 -0.03 -1.42 3.07
CA SER A 38 1.19 -2.02 2.53
C SER A 38 2.42 -1.21 2.92
N TRP A 39 2.36 0.11 2.80
CA TRP A 39 3.44 1.00 3.20
C TRP A 39 3.74 0.91 4.70
N THR A 40 2.70 0.99 5.54
CA THR A 40 2.84 0.96 7.00
C THR A 40 3.54 -0.33 7.46
N VAL A 41 3.12 -1.48 6.95
CA VAL A 41 3.73 -2.77 7.35
C VAL A 41 5.18 -2.89 6.88
N THR A 42 5.49 -2.40 5.68
CA THR A 42 6.82 -2.59 5.09
C THR A 42 7.84 -1.51 5.44
N HIS A 43 7.42 -0.31 5.86
CA HIS A 43 8.32 0.83 6.06
C HIS A 43 8.29 1.45 7.45
N GLU A 44 7.13 1.43 8.16
CA GLU A 44 7.02 2.15 9.41
C GLU A 44 7.71 1.43 10.58
N GLU A 45 8.15 2.21 11.56
CA GLU A 45 8.88 1.74 12.75
C GLU A 45 8.06 0.78 13.62
N VAL A 46 6.73 0.93 13.64
CA VAL A 46 5.80 0.09 14.41
C VAL A 46 5.95 -1.39 14.03
N PHE A 47 6.27 -1.69 12.78
CA PHE A 47 6.48 -3.05 12.28
C PHE A 47 7.95 -3.40 12.07
N ARG A 48 8.88 -2.65 12.68
CA ARG A 48 10.31 -2.90 12.55
C ARG A 48 10.74 -4.24 13.11
N GLU A 49 10.30 -4.58 14.31
CA GLU A 49 10.67 -5.82 14.98
C GLU A 49 10.16 -7.08 14.24
N PRO A 50 8.85 -7.18 13.91
CA PRO A 50 8.35 -8.29 13.09
C PRO A 50 9.07 -8.40 11.74
N ARG A 51 9.39 -7.27 11.10
CA ARG A 51 10.09 -7.24 9.82
C ARG A 51 11.53 -7.73 9.94
N GLN A 52 12.26 -7.33 10.98
CA GLN A 52 13.62 -7.82 11.25
C GLN A 52 13.63 -9.31 11.52
N TYR A 53 12.67 -9.81 12.28
CA TYR A 53 12.50 -11.24 12.51
C TYR A 53 12.27 -11.99 11.19
N CYS A 54 11.36 -11.51 10.35
CA CYS A 54 11.11 -12.09 9.03
C CYS A 54 12.35 -12.07 8.13
N GLN A 55 13.17 -11.02 8.17
CA GLN A 55 14.43 -10.94 7.42
C GLN A 55 15.43 -11.98 7.90
N GLN A 56 15.59 -12.17 9.20
CA GLN A 56 16.48 -13.17 9.77
C GLN A 56 16.04 -14.60 9.42
N GLU A 57 14.75 -14.89 9.53
CA GLU A 57 14.22 -16.19 9.17
C GLU A 57 14.25 -16.45 7.66
N CYS A 58 14.15 -15.42 6.83
CA CYS A 58 14.32 -15.53 5.38
C CYS A 58 15.74 -16.04 5.01
N VAL A 59 16.78 -15.58 5.73
CA VAL A 59 18.17 -16.04 5.53
C VAL A 59 18.38 -17.43 6.08
N ARG A 60 17.73 -17.78 7.20
CA ARG A 60 17.86 -19.09 7.86
C ARG A 60 17.07 -20.21 7.18
N ALA A 61 15.97 -19.86 6.50
CA ALA A 61 15.07 -20.85 5.94
C ALA A 61 15.72 -21.68 4.83
N GLN A 62 15.81 -22.98 5.02
CA GLN A 62 16.29 -23.94 4.01
C GLN A 62 15.21 -24.23 2.95
N SER A 63 13.93 -24.09 3.31
CA SER A 63 12.80 -24.28 2.40
C SER A 63 12.56 -23.04 1.54
N PHE A 64 12.47 -23.23 0.22
CA PHE A 64 12.16 -22.16 -0.74
C PHE A 64 10.82 -21.46 -0.43
N ILE A 65 9.81 -22.21 -0.01
CA ILE A 65 8.46 -21.69 0.29
C ILE A 65 8.49 -20.80 1.54
N LEU A 66 9.15 -21.24 2.62
CA LEU A 66 9.31 -20.47 3.84
C LEU A 66 10.11 -19.18 3.59
N ARG A 67 11.19 -19.28 2.82
CA ARG A 67 11.97 -18.10 2.44
C ARG A 67 11.14 -17.07 1.67
N LYS A 68 10.29 -17.52 0.73
CA LYS A 68 9.40 -16.63 -0.02
C LYS A 68 8.30 -16.03 0.87
N PHE A 69 7.79 -16.79 1.82
CA PHE A 69 6.80 -16.30 2.78
C PHE A 69 7.37 -15.17 3.66
N PHE A 70 8.56 -15.34 4.22
CA PHE A 70 9.20 -14.29 5.03
C PHE A 70 9.62 -13.07 4.18
N TYR A 71 10.06 -13.28 2.95
CA TYR A 71 10.36 -12.20 2.01
C TYR A 71 9.17 -11.29 1.73
N LEU A 72 7.96 -11.84 1.83
CA LEU A 72 6.71 -11.13 1.60
C LEU A 72 6.59 -9.87 2.46
N PHE A 73 6.93 -9.96 3.74
CA PHE A 73 6.83 -8.85 4.70
C PHE A 73 7.90 -7.76 4.50
N THR A 74 8.88 -8.01 3.66
CA THR A 74 9.95 -7.06 3.36
C THR A 74 9.78 -6.36 2.02
N CYS A 75 8.92 -6.90 1.15
CA CYS A 75 8.66 -6.40 -0.19
C CYS A 75 7.29 -5.72 -0.27
N GLU A 76 7.26 -4.39 -0.38
CA GLU A 76 6.01 -3.62 -0.49
C GLU A 76 5.12 -4.06 -1.66
N TYR A 77 5.75 -4.33 -2.81
CA TYR A 77 5.04 -4.80 -4.00
C TYR A 77 4.40 -6.17 -3.76
N CYS A 78 5.12 -7.10 -3.14
CA CYS A 78 4.59 -8.42 -2.84
C CYS A 78 3.46 -8.35 -1.80
N PHE A 79 3.64 -7.53 -0.76
CA PHE A 79 2.67 -7.38 0.30
C PHE A 79 1.36 -6.74 -0.20
N SER A 80 1.44 -5.77 -1.12
CA SER A 80 0.26 -5.13 -1.70
C SER A 80 -0.69 -6.10 -2.42
N HIS A 81 -0.20 -7.21 -2.96
CA HIS A 81 -1.05 -8.24 -3.57
C HIS A 81 -1.96 -8.92 -2.54
N TYR A 82 -1.44 -9.22 -1.36
CA TYR A 82 -2.23 -9.86 -0.30
C TYR A 82 -3.25 -8.88 0.29
N VAL A 83 -2.84 -7.63 0.52
CA VAL A 83 -3.77 -6.59 0.98
C VAL A 83 -4.87 -6.34 -0.04
N ALA A 84 -4.55 -6.27 -1.33
CA ALA A 84 -5.51 -6.11 -2.40
C ALA A 84 -6.48 -7.30 -2.50
N ALA A 85 -5.97 -8.54 -2.37
CA ALA A 85 -6.82 -9.73 -2.35
C ALA A 85 -7.82 -9.71 -1.19
N VAL A 86 -7.35 -9.39 0.02
CA VAL A 86 -8.21 -9.26 1.21
C VAL A 86 -9.22 -8.13 1.02
N ALA A 87 -8.80 -6.97 0.53
CA ALA A 87 -9.70 -5.84 0.26
C ALA A 87 -10.82 -6.21 -0.71
N LEU A 88 -10.51 -6.92 -1.80
CA LEU A 88 -11.50 -7.38 -2.76
C LEU A 88 -12.45 -8.43 -2.19
N LEU A 89 -11.97 -9.32 -1.33
CA LEU A 89 -12.82 -10.30 -0.64
C LEU A 89 -13.80 -9.62 0.34
N VAL A 90 -13.35 -8.57 1.02
CA VAL A 90 -14.19 -7.82 1.98
C VAL A 90 -15.20 -6.93 1.26
N VAL A 91 -14.77 -6.20 0.25
CA VAL A 91 -15.61 -5.20 -0.44
C VAL A 91 -16.44 -5.83 -1.57
N HIS A 92 -16.07 -7.03 -2.06
CA HIS A 92 -16.69 -7.70 -3.20
C HIS A 92 -16.73 -6.85 -4.47
N TYR A 93 -15.72 -5.99 -4.66
CA TYR A 93 -15.63 -5.09 -5.80
C TYR A 93 -15.21 -5.83 -7.06
N LYS A 94 -15.91 -5.58 -8.17
CA LYS A 94 -15.64 -6.12 -9.51
C LYS A 94 -15.44 -4.98 -10.49
N LEU A 95 -14.50 -5.13 -11.40
CA LEU A 95 -14.19 -4.15 -12.43
C LEU A 95 -14.50 -4.71 -13.81
N LEU A 96 -15.21 -3.94 -14.65
CA LEU A 96 -15.60 -4.24 -16.05
C LEU A 96 -16.55 -5.42 -16.22
N TYR A 97 -16.33 -6.53 -15.55
CA TYR A 97 -17.11 -7.77 -15.72
C TYR A 97 -17.78 -8.18 -14.42
N MET A 98 -19.05 -8.59 -14.47
CA MET A 98 -19.80 -9.08 -13.31
C MET A 98 -19.40 -10.51 -12.87
N ASN A 99 -18.62 -11.22 -13.66
CA ASN A 99 -18.16 -12.58 -13.43
C ASN A 99 -16.84 -12.60 -12.61
N TRP A 100 -16.30 -13.81 -12.38
CA TRP A 100 -15.00 -14.00 -11.71
C TRP A 100 -13.83 -13.25 -12.41
N ARG A 101 -13.92 -13.04 -13.74
CA ARG A 101 -12.97 -12.24 -14.52
C ARG A 101 -12.89 -10.78 -14.01
N GLY A 102 -14.02 -10.23 -13.54
CA GLY A 102 -14.06 -8.90 -12.96
C GLY A 102 -13.24 -8.79 -11.68
N TYR A 103 -13.15 -9.85 -10.88
CA TYR A 103 -12.26 -9.90 -9.73
C TYR A 103 -10.78 -9.93 -10.13
N LEU A 104 -10.41 -10.67 -11.17
CA LEU A 104 -9.03 -10.70 -11.65
C LEU A 104 -8.59 -9.34 -12.17
N VAL A 105 -9.43 -8.70 -13.00
CA VAL A 105 -9.12 -7.35 -13.52
C VAL A 105 -9.04 -6.35 -12.38
N ALA A 106 -9.99 -6.37 -11.44
CA ALA A 106 -9.98 -5.51 -10.27
C ALA A 106 -8.72 -5.73 -9.41
N PHE A 107 -8.30 -6.98 -9.22
CA PHE A 107 -7.11 -7.33 -8.44
C PHE A 107 -5.83 -6.69 -9.01
N PHE A 108 -5.54 -6.94 -10.28
CA PHE A 108 -4.33 -6.39 -10.90
C PHE A 108 -4.38 -4.87 -11.02
N ALA A 109 -5.55 -4.30 -11.35
CA ALA A 109 -5.73 -2.85 -11.39
C ALA A 109 -5.53 -2.21 -10.02
N LEU A 110 -6.07 -2.81 -8.95
CA LEU A 110 -5.94 -2.32 -7.59
C LEU A 110 -4.50 -2.38 -7.09
N VAL A 111 -3.79 -3.49 -7.35
CA VAL A 111 -2.36 -3.62 -7.05
C VAL A 111 -1.56 -2.56 -7.77
N TRP A 112 -1.83 -2.35 -9.06
CA TRP A 112 -1.12 -1.33 -9.84
C TRP A 112 -1.35 0.08 -9.29
N VAL A 113 -2.58 0.46 -9.01
CA VAL A 113 -2.93 1.77 -8.42
C VAL A 113 -2.27 1.96 -7.07
N ALA A 114 -2.34 0.97 -6.18
CA ALA A 114 -1.72 1.04 -4.86
C ALA A 114 -0.20 1.25 -4.96
N ASN A 115 0.47 0.57 -5.89
CA ASN A 115 1.90 0.75 -6.11
C ASN A 115 2.25 2.13 -6.68
N GLN A 116 1.39 2.73 -7.53
CA GLN A 116 1.57 4.11 -7.95
C GLN A 116 1.49 5.07 -6.76
N TYR A 117 0.52 4.91 -5.87
CA TYR A 117 0.41 5.73 -4.67
C TYR A 117 1.64 5.61 -3.76
N MET A 118 2.12 4.40 -3.52
CA MET A 118 3.34 4.17 -2.74
C MET A 118 4.57 4.82 -3.39
N SER A 119 4.71 4.71 -4.71
CA SER A 119 5.83 5.31 -5.46
C SER A 119 5.80 6.83 -5.40
N ILE A 120 4.61 7.45 -5.55
CA ILE A 120 4.44 8.89 -5.43
C ILE A 120 4.76 9.36 -4.01
N TYR A 121 4.21 8.67 -3.00
CA TYR A 121 4.45 8.98 -1.59
C TYR A 121 5.94 8.88 -1.23
N ASN A 122 6.63 7.87 -1.72
CA ASN A 122 8.06 7.69 -1.50
C ASN A 122 8.89 8.84 -2.12
N ARG A 123 8.55 9.27 -3.32
CA ARG A 123 9.20 10.43 -3.96
C ARG A 123 9.02 11.70 -3.13
N LEU A 124 7.79 12.02 -2.75
CA LEU A 124 7.50 13.19 -1.91
C LEU A 124 8.27 13.15 -0.59
N ARG A 125 8.36 11.98 0.04
CA ARG A 125 9.09 11.81 1.30
C ARG A 125 10.61 11.98 1.12
N LEU A 126 11.16 11.57 -0.01
CA LEU A 126 12.56 11.76 -0.35
C LEU A 126 12.88 13.25 -0.58
N ASP A 127 12.02 13.97 -1.30
CA ASP A 127 12.19 15.39 -1.56
C ASP A 127 12.19 16.19 -0.24
N ILE A 128 11.25 15.91 0.66
CA ILE A 128 11.21 16.53 2.01
C ILE A 128 12.50 16.25 2.81
N LYS A 129 13.03 15.03 2.73
CA LYS A 129 14.28 14.69 3.42
C LYS A 129 15.48 15.42 2.81
N HIS A 130 15.52 15.59 1.50
CA HIS A 130 16.58 16.37 0.85
C HIS A 130 16.57 17.83 1.31
N GLU A 131 15.41 18.48 1.31
CA GLU A 131 15.27 19.85 1.82
C GLU A 131 15.71 19.97 3.28
N GLN A 132 15.33 19.01 4.13
CA GLN A 132 15.76 19.01 5.54
C GLN A 132 17.27 18.87 5.72
N VAL A 133 17.94 18.09 4.86
CA VAL A 133 19.41 17.94 4.90
C VAL A 133 20.09 19.22 4.43
N GLU A 134 19.57 19.87 3.39
CA GLU A 134 20.10 21.14 2.89
C GLU A 134 19.96 22.25 3.94
N ILE A 135 18.79 22.37 4.57
CA ILE A 135 18.56 23.35 5.66
C ILE A 135 19.56 23.14 6.79
N LYS A 136 19.75 21.91 7.25
CA LYS A 136 20.72 21.61 8.33
C LYS A 136 22.15 21.91 7.92
N ALA A 137 22.51 21.64 6.67
CA ALA A 137 23.86 21.97 6.16
C ALA A 137 24.11 23.48 6.10
N ASP A 138 23.09 24.26 5.76
CA ASP A 138 23.21 25.71 5.70
C ASP A 138 23.19 26.34 7.11
N GLU A 139 22.40 25.82 8.04
CA GLU A 139 22.44 26.21 9.46
C GLU A 139 23.84 25.99 10.05
N GLN A 140 24.44 24.84 9.77
CA GLN A 140 25.79 24.49 10.25
C GLN A 140 26.85 25.45 9.70
N LYS A 141 26.77 25.82 8.41
CA LYS A 141 27.66 26.81 7.80
C LYS A 141 27.51 28.20 8.42
N VAL A 142 26.30 28.58 8.81
CA VAL A 142 26.05 29.87 9.48
C VAL A 142 26.65 29.89 10.88
N ASP A 143 26.52 28.79 11.62
CA ASP A 143 27.07 28.69 12.98
C ASP A 143 28.61 28.65 12.96
N ASP A 144 29.22 27.96 12.01
CA ASP A 144 30.67 27.93 11.82
C ASP A 144 31.23 29.35 11.49
N ARG A 145 30.48 30.15 10.71
CA ARG A 145 30.85 31.55 10.40
C ARG A 145 30.74 32.49 11.61
N LYS A 146 29.83 32.20 12.54
CA LYS A 146 29.67 33.01 13.77
C LYS A 146 30.72 32.67 14.82
N ALA A 147 31.32 31.47 14.76
CA ALA A 147 32.33 30.99 15.67
C ALA A 147 33.76 31.37 15.26
N ALA A 148 33.96 31.78 13.99
CA ALA A 148 35.25 32.24 13.45
C ALA A 148 35.41 33.76 13.53
#